data_177966b8a97df7a3771abcb7ee66b312
#
_entry.id   177966b8a97df7a3771abcb7ee66b312
#
_cell.length_a   1.000
_cell.length_b   1.000
_cell.length_c   1.000
_cell.angle_alpha   90.00
_cell.angle_beta   90.00
_cell.angle_gamma   90.00
#
_symmetry.space_group_name_H-M   'P 1'
#
loop_
_entity.id
_entity.type
_entity.pdbx_description
1 polymer ?
#
loop_
_entity_poly.entity_id
_entity_poly.type
_entity_poly.pdbx_seq_one_letter_code
_entity_poly.pdbx_strand_id
1 'polypeptide(L)'
;SNVIGTLSENKNIYDVMEGTFPAGTVSGAPKVRAMEIISELEKSKRGPYAGAVCYFGFDGNFDSAITIRTVILDKNKAYVQAGAGIVADSVPQKEFEETENKAKGMLKALSMANYFSKIKGKNGNDFSNR
;
A
#
# COMPACT_ATOMS: atom_id res chain seq x y z
N SER A 1 19.94 1.04 0.69
CA SER A 1 20.79 1.05 -0.51
C SER A 1 20.09 1.77 -1.64
N ASN A 2 20.87 2.43 -2.48
CA ASN A 2 20.39 3.10 -3.68
C ASN A 2 20.98 2.39 -4.90
N VAL A 3 20.15 2.12 -5.92
CA VAL A 3 20.57 1.51 -7.18
C VAL A 3 20.31 2.49 -8.30
N ILE A 4 21.32 2.82 -9.06
CA ILE A 4 21.25 3.73 -10.19
C ILE A 4 21.61 2.95 -11.46
N GLY A 5 20.89 3.19 -12.53
CA GLY A 5 21.13 2.59 -13.83
C GLY A 5 20.80 3.55 -14.97
N THR A 6 21.28 3.24 -16.15
CA THR A 6 20.97 3.98 -17.37
C THR A 6 19.95 3.20 -18.18
N LEU A 7 18.90 3.88 -18.62
CA LEU A 7 17.90 3.27 -19.49
C LEU A 7 18.51 2.96 -20.87
N SER A 8 18.27 1.73 -21.36
CA SER A 8 18.74 1.32 -22.68
C SER A 8 18.05 2.13 -23.79
N GLU A 9 18.74 2.37 -24.92
CA GLU A 9 18.28 3.28 -26.00
C GLU A 9 16.90 2.95 -26.58
N ASN A 10 16.50 1.68 -26.58
CA ASN A 10 15.22 1.20 -27.12
C ASN A 10 14.14 0.98 -26.04
N LYS A 11 14.33 1.57 -24.86
CA LYS A 11 13.42 1.41 -23.71
C LYS A 11 12.84 2.77 -23.30
N ASN A 12 11.66 2.73 -22.70
CA ASN A 12 10.95 3.91 -22.23
C ASN A 12 10.45 3.70 -20.79
N ILE A 13 9.82 4.68 -20.21
CA ILE A 13 9.33 4.66 -18.82
C ILE A 13 8.29 3.56 -18.54
N TYR A 14 7.56 3.13 -19.56
CA TYR A 14 6.59 2.03 -19.41
C TYR A 14 7.31 0.67 -19.32
N ASP A 15 8.39 0.48 -20.09
CA ASP A 15 9.26 -0.71 -19.97
C ASP A 15 9.89 -0.79 -18.56
N VAL A 16 10.24 0.35 -17.96
CA VAL A 16 10.75 0.40 -16.58
C VAL A 16 9.68 -0.09 -15.61
N MET A 17 8.45 0.38 -15.74
CA MET A 17 7.34 -0.08 -14.89
C MET A 17 7.10 -1.58 -15.06
N GLU A 18 7.02 -2.08 -16.29
CA GLU A 18 6.82 -3.50 -16.59
C GLU A 18 7.91 -4.37 -15.98
N GLY A 19 9.18 -3.97 -16.08
CA GLY A 19 10.32 -4.71 -15.56
C GLY A 19 10.45 -4.68 -14.03
N THR A 20 9.91 -3.67 -13.36
CA THR A 20 10.04 -3.50 -11.91
C THR A 20 8.81 -3.93 -11.12
N PHE A 21 7.65 -3.99 -11.74
CA PHE A 21 6.38 -4.36 -11.10
C PHE A 21 6.10 -5.87 -11.20
N PRO A 22 5.47 -6.48 -10.19
CA PRO A 22 5.25 -5.97 -8.84
C PRO A 22 6.54 -5.93 -8.01
N ALA A 23 6.59 -5.01 -7.03
CA ALA A 23 7.77 -4.87 -6.17
C ALA A 23 8.06 -6.15 -5.37
N GLY A 24 9.32 -6.62 -5.38
CA GLY A 24 9.73 -7.87 -4.73
C GLY A 24 9.46 -7.91 -3.23
N THR A 25 9.49 -6.76 -2.56
CA THR A 25 9.21 -6.64 -1.11
C THR A 25 7.78 -7.01 -0.72
N VAL A 26 6.85 -6.99 -1.67
CA VAL A 26 5.43 -7.34 -1.44
C VAL A 26 4.97 -8.56 -2.24
N SER A 27 5.78 -9.04 -3.18
CA SER A 27 5.51 -10.24 -3.97
C SER A 27 6.36 -11.44 -3.56
N GLY A 28 7.54 -11.20 -2.98
CA GLY A 28 8.47 -12.25 -2.57
C GLY A 28 9.49 -12.66 -3.65
N ALA A 29 10.38 -13.57 -3.28
CA ALA A 29 11.43 -14.09 -4.13
C ALA A 29 11.64 -15.60 -3.89
N PRO A 30 11.81 -16.42 -4.95
CA PRO A 30 11.69 -16.12 -6.38
C PRO A 30 10.27 -15.66 -6.74
N LYS A 31 10.15 -14.58 -7.50
CA LYS A 31 8.88 -13.82 -7.68
C LYS A 31 7.72 -14.69 -8.15
N VAL A 32 7.91 -15.50 -9.20
CA VAL A 32 6.84 -16.32 -9.78
C VAL A 32 6.27 -17.29 -8.73
N ARG A 33 7.14 -18.09 -8.11
CA ARG A 33 6.70 -19.08 -7.11
C ARG A 33 6.09 -18.43 -5.88
N ALA A 34 6.62 -17.31 -5.43
CA ALA A 34 6.04 -16.56 -4.30
C ALA A 34 4.63 -16.05 -4.63
N MET A 35 4.41 -15.55 -5.83
CA MET A 35 3.08 -15.10 -6.28
C MET A 35 2.09 -16.26 -6.42
N GLU A 36 2.53 -17.45 -6.89
CA GLU A 36 1.70 -18.66 -6.90
C GLU A 36 1.24 -19.02 -5.47
N ILE A 37 2.16 -19.07 -4.51
CA ILE A 37 1.86 -19.36 -3.11
C ILE A 37 0.89 -18.33 -2.52
N ILE A 38 1.11 -17.05 -2.81
CA ILE A 38 0.19 -15.98 -2.39
C ILE A 38 -1.22 -16.22 -2.95
N SER A 39 -1.32 -16.59 -4.23
CA SER A 39 -2.60 -16.89 -4.87
C SER A 39 -3.31 -18.12 -4.28
N GLU A 40 -2.53 -19.12 -3.84
CA GLU A 40 -3.05 -20.32 -3.20
C GLU A 40 -3.58 -20.06 -1.78
N LEU A 41 -2.87 -19.20 -1.00
CA LEU A 41 -3.12 -19.01 0.42
C LEU A 41 -4.03 -17.82 0.77
N GLU A 42 -3.94 -16.72 0.02
CA GLU A 42 -4.75 -15.55 0.29
C GLU A 42 -6.19 -15.73 -0.19
N LYS A 43 -7.15 -15.70 0.76
CA LYS A 43 -8.57 -15.92 0.49
C LYS A 43 -9.27 -14.71 -0.14
N SER A 44 -8.69 -13.53 -0.04
CA SER A 44 -9.23 -12.27 -0.56
C SER A 44 -8.28 -11.62 -1.54
N LYS A 45 -8.85 -10.92 -2.52
CA LYS A 45 -8.05 -10.12 -3.46
C LYS A 45 -7.39 -8.95 -2.73
N ARG A 46 -6.16 -8.66 -3.09
CA ARG A 46 -5.40 -7.53 -2.54
C ARG A 46 -5.95 -6.16 -2.96
N GLY A 47 -6.63 -6.10 -4.10
CA GLY A 47 -7.05 -4.82 -4.67
C GLY A 47 -5.87 -3.88 -4.90
N PRO A 48 -5.94 -2.63 -4.44
CA PRO A 48 -4.81 -1.70 -4.54
C PRO A 48 -3.61 -2.04 -3.66
N TYR A 49 -3.77 -2.84 -2.59
CA TYR A 49 -2.67 -3.21 -1.70
C TYR A 49 -1.57 -3.96 -2.45
N ALA A 50 -0.32 -3.61 -2.19
CA ALA A 50 0.87 -4.14 -2.86
C ALA A 50 0.95 -3.80 -4.37
N GLY A 51 0.07 -2.96 -4.86
CA GLY A 51 0.15 -2.35 -6.18
C GLY A 51 1.14 -1.19 -6.23
N ALA A 52 1.00 -0.32 -7.21
CA ALA A 52 1.80 0.89 -7.34
C ALA A 52 0.92 2.13 -7.52
N VAL A 53 1.27 3.20 -6.84
CA VAL A 53 0.81 4.55 -7.16
C VAL A 53 1.93 5.23 -7.90
N CYS A 54 1.66 5.67 -9.11
CA CYS A 54 2.68 6.25 -9.97
C CYS A 54 2.15 7.42 -10.81
N TYR A 55 3.05 8.22 -11.31
CA TYR A 55 2.77 9.16 -12.38
C TYR A 55 3.80 9.03 -13.52
N PHE A 56 3.34 9.31 -14.71
CA PHE A 56 4.15 9.38 -15.92
C PHE A 56 4.10 10.82 -16.44
N GLY A 57 5.24 11.51 -16.35
CA GLY A 57 5.36 12.89 -16.83
C GLY A 57 5.46 12.97 -18.35
N PHE A 58 4.90 14.01 -18.94
CA PHE A 58 5.05 14.29 -20.38
C PHE A 58 6.49 14.68 -20.76
N ASP A 59 7.31 15.01 -19.76
CA ASP A 59 8.74 15.27 -19.87
C ASP A 59 9.61 14.00 -19.85
N GLY A 60 8.98 12.80 -19.79
CA GLY A 60 9.65 11.52 -19.71
C GLY A 60 10.03 11.08 -18.30
N ASN A 61 9.70 11.86 -17.28
CA ASN A 61 9.91 11.45 -15.88
C ASN A 61 8.84 10.44 -15.44
N PHE A 62 9.26 9.53 -14.57
CA PHE A 62 8.39 8.54 -13.94
C PHE A 62 8.75 8.41 -12.47
N ASP A 63 7.75 8.38 -11.63
CA ASP A 63 7.92 8.08 -10.21
C ASP A 63 6.81 7.15 -9.74
N SER A 64 7.15 6.25 -8.80
CA SER A 64 6.19 5.29 -8.27
C SER A 64 6.49 4.94 -6.81
N ALA A 65 5.43 4.66 -6.09
CA ALA A 65 5.48 4.14 -4.72
C ALA A 65 4.63 2.88 -4.60
N ILE A 66 5.08 1.93 -3.76
CA ILE A 66 4.29 0.74 -3.46
C ILE A 66 3.07 1.17 -2.64
N THR A 67 1.89 0.65 -2.99
CA THR A 67 0.65 0.90 -2.24
C THR A 67 0.64 0.09 -0.95
N ILE A 68 1.38 0.58 0.05
CA ILE A 68 1.41 0.08 1.43
C ILE A 68 1.16 1.23 2.39
N ARG A 69 0.83 0.95 3.65
CA ARG A 69 0.52 2.00 4.65
C ARG A 69 -0.58 2.96 4.18
N THR A 70 -1.48 2.45 3.38
CA THR A 70 -2.52 3.20 2.69
C THR A 70 -3.89 2.79 3.22
N VAL A 71 -4.76 3.76 3.41
CA VAL A 71 -6.18 3.54 3.72
C VAL A 71 -6.98 3.77 2.45
N ILE A 72 -7.81 2.81 2.08
CA ILE A 72 -8.70 2.92 0.94
C ILE A 72 -10.08 3.26 1.46
N LEU A 73 -10.65 4.34 0.96
CA LEU A 73 -12.01 4.76 1.31
C LEU A 73 -12.93 4.43 0.13
N ASP A 74 -13.94 3.64 0.38
CA ASP A 74 -15.02 3.36 -0.58
C ASP A 74 -16.37 3.56 0.09
N LYS A 75 -17.12 4.53 -0.41
CA LYS A 75 -18.40 4.95 0.17
C LYS A 75 -18.25 5.23 1.68
N ASN A 76 -18.86 4.41 2.52
CA ASN A 76 -18.85 4.56 3.98
C ASN A 76 -17.92 3.55 4.68
N LYS A 77 -17.01 2.91 3.94
CA LYS A 77 -16.08 1.93 4.47
C LYS A 77 -14.64 2.37 4.28
N ALA A 78 -13.80 2.05 5.27
CA ALA A 78 -12.37 2.20 5.19
C ALA A 78 -11.72 0.82 5.23
N TYR A 79 -10.83 0.57 4.30
CA TYR A 79 -10.09 -0.69 4.19
C TYR A 79 -8.62 -0.43 4.52
N VAL A 80 -8.10 -1.26 5.40
CA VAL A 80 -6.69 -1.28 5.81
C VAL A 80 -6.17 -2.68 5.57
N GLN A 81 -5.06 -2.80 4.85
CA GLN A 81 -4.39 -4.07 4.62
C GLN A 81 -2.92 -3.96 4.97
N ALA A 82 -2.39 -4.99 5.62
CA ALA A 82 -0.98 -5.13 5.97
C ALA A 82 -0.55 -6.59 5.78
N GLY A 83 0.74 -6.79 5.57
CA GLY A 83 1.35 -8.11 5.43
C GLY A 83 2.77 -8.11 5.96
N ALA A 84 3.31 -9.29 6.18
CA ALA A 84 4.70 -9.52 6.54
C ALA A 84 5.41 -10.34 5.45
N GLY A 85 6.72 -10.15 5.31
CA GLY A 85 7.55 -10.97 4.45
C GLY A 85 7.93 -12.25 5.20
N ILE A 86 7.63 -13.40 4.61
CA ILE A 86 7.89 -14.70 5.23
C ILE A 86 9.19 -15.29 4.67
N VAL A 87 10.07 -15.71 5.56
CA VAL A 87 11.34 -16.38 5.26
C VAL A 87 11.46 -17.67 6.07
N ALA A 88 12.49 -18.47 5.79
CA ALA A 88 12.68 -19.78 6.44
C ALA A 88 12.71 -19.71 7.98
N ASP A 89 13.28 -18.64 8.54
CA ASP A 89 13.41 -18.44 9.99
C ASP A 89 12.24 -17.65 10.60
N SER A 90 11.20 -17.35 9.83
CA SER A 90 10.02 -16.64 10.33
C SER A 90 9.29 -17.44 11.40
N VAL A 91 8.94 -16.77 12.49
CA VAL A 91 8.12 -17.31 13.57
C VAL A 91 6.68 -16.81 13.35
N PRO A 92 5.70 -17.68 13.08
CA PRO A 92 4.35 -17.28 12.67
C PRO A 92 3.70 -16.24 13.59
N GLN A 93 3.83 -16.40 14.90
CA GLN A 93 3.27 -15.45 15.86
C GLN A 93 3.90 -14.05 15.75
N LYS A 94 5.22 -13.97 15.55
CA LYS A 94 5.90 -12.68 15.39
C LYS A 94 5.51 -11.98 14.09
N GLU A 95 5.38 -12.74 13.01
CA GLU A 95 4.93 -12.20 11.72
C GLU A 95 3.50 -11.67 11.80
N PHE A 96 2.62 -12.38 12.50
CA PHE A 96 1.26 -11.91 12.76
C PHE A 96 1.26 -10.59 13.56
N GLU A 97 2.01 -10.53 14.67
CA GLU A 97 2.16 -9.31 15.48
C GLU A 97 2.74 -8.15 14.66
N GLU A 98 3.66 -8.42 13.73
CA GLU A 98 4.19 -7.43 12.80
C GLU A 98 3.08 -6.86 11.91
N THR A 99 2.19 -7.70 11.37
CA THR A 99 1.07 -7.23 10.53
C THR A 99 0.12 -6.33 11.32
N GLU A 100 -0.20 -6.69 12.57
CA GLU A 100 -1.01 -5.85 13.45
C GLU A 100 -0.34 -4.50 13.73
N ASN A 101 0.96 -4.51 14.04
CA ASN A 101 1.73 -3.28 14.29
C ASN A 101 1.76 -2.37 13.04
N LYS A 102 1.91 -2.94 11.86
CA LYS A 102 1.85 -2.22 10.58
C LYS A 102 0.47 -1.57 10.34
N ALA A 103 -0.62 -2.21 10.76
CA ALA A 103 -1.98 -1.68 10.63
C ALA A 103 -2.32 -0.58 11.66
N LYS A 104 -1.74 -0.62 12.86
CA LYS A 104 -2.07 0.28 13.98
C LYS A 104 -2.01 1.77 13.63
N GLY A 105 -1.01 2.20 12.85
CA GLY A 105 -0.86 3.60 12.45
C GLY A 105 -2.04 4.11 11.64
N MET A 106 -2.48 3.32 10.68
CA MET A 106 -3.61 3.63 9.81
C MET A 106 -4.93 3.61 10.58
N LEU A 107 -5.12 2.63 11.46
CA LEU A 107 -6.31 2.54 12.32
C LEU A 107 -6.39 3.71 13.29
N LYS A 108 -5.26 4.15 13.84
CA LYS A 108 -5.19 5.35 14.69
C LYS A 108 -5.57 6.61 13.92
N ALA A 109 -5.08 6.77 12.70
CA ALA A 109 -5.43 7.92 11.85
C ALA A 109 -6.93 7.96 11.56
N LEU A 110 -7.57 6.81 11.24
CA LEU A 110 -9.01 6.70 11.05
C LEU A 110 -9.80 7.07 12.33
N SER A 111 -9.34 6.59 13.48
CA SER A 111 -9.96 6.94 14.77
C SER A 111 -9.90 8.45 15.05
N MET A 112 -8.77 9.08 14.78
CA MET A 112 -8.59 10.52 14.92
C MET A 112 -9.49 11.30 13.95
N ALA A 113 -9.59 10.89 12.69
CA ALA A 113 -10.45 11.51 11.70
C ALA A 113 -11.94 11.49 12.15
N ASN A 114 -12.39 10.33 12.65
CA ASN A 114 -13.74 10.21 13.23
C ASN A 114 -13.96 11.11 14.45
N TYR A 115 -12.96 11.27 15.30
CA TYR A 115 -13.04 12.17 16.46
C TYR A 115 -13.20 13.63 16.03
N PHE A 116 -12.35 14.10 15.10
CA PHE A 116 -12.43 15.48 14.59
C PHE A 116 -13.73 15.76 13.83
N SER A 117 -14.26 14.79 13.08
CA SER A 117 -15.55 14.92 12.40
C SER A 117 -16.70 15.15 13.40
N LYS A 118 -16.69 14.42 14.52
CA LYS A 118 -17.70 14.57 15.58
C LYS A 118 -17.62 15.93 16.29
N ILE A 119 -16.42 16.47 16.48
CA ILE A 119 -16.23 17.81 17.07
C ILE A 119 -16.75 18.87 16.11
N LYS A 120 -16.42 18.78 14.82
CA LYS A 120 -16.84 19.75 13.81
C LYS A 120 -18.36 19.76 13.63
N GLY A 121 -19.00 18.59 13.70
CA GLY A 121 -20.47 18.48 13.66
C GLY A 121 -21.17 19.10 14.88
N LYS A 122 -20.55 19.09 16.06
CA LYS A 122 -21.10 19.75 17.27
C LYS A 122 -20.96 21.26 17.22
N ASN A 123 -19.91 21.80 16.61
CA ASN A 123 -19.69 23.25 16.52
C ASN A 123 -20.34 23.89 15.28
N GLY A 124 -20.79 23.09 14.31
CA GLY A 124 -21.43 23.56 13.08
C GLY A 124 -22.88 24.00 13.24
N ASN A 125 -23.55 23.63 14.34
CA ASN A 125 -24.95 24.00 14.61
C ASN A 125 -25.11 25.34 15.35
N ASP A 126 -24.02 26.04 15.70
CA ASP A 126 -24.08 27.27 16.49
C ASP A 126 -23.98 28.56 15.64
N PHE A 127 -23.83 28.47 14.32
CA PHE A 127 -23.72 29.64 13.44
C PHE A 127 -24.89 29.87 12.48
N SER A 128 -26.02 29.15 12.63
CA SER A 128 -27.18 29.31 11.74
C SER A 128 -28.29 30.17 12.34
N ASN A 129 -28.09 30.84 13.49
CA ASN A 129 -29.03 31.75 14.11
C ASN A 129 -28.35 33.06 14.57
N ARG A 130 -27.82 33.84 13.62
CA ARG A 130 -27.61 35.27 13.80
C ARG A 130 -27.83 36.01 12.49
#